data_b598598b2dcb538bf9a26b9a9fc0ba4b
#
_entry.id   b598598b2dcb538bf9a26b9a9fc0ba4b
#
_cell.length_a   1.000
_cell.length_b   1.000
_cell.length_c   1.000
_cell.angle_alpha   90.00
_cell.angle_beta   90.00
_cell.angle_gamma   90.00
#
_symmetry.space_group_name_H-M   'P 1'
#
loop_
_entity.id
_entity.type
_entity.pdbx_description
1 polymer ?
#
loop_
_entity_poly.entity_id
_entity_poly.type
_entity_poly.pdbx_seq_one_letter_code
_entity_poly.pdbx_strand_id
1 'polypeptide(L)'
;MGDIAELDVFSSIREPFRNFAREVCNRKKKILLISQPNIRGALTLAPIEAALLDSGLPYRRRFTDQSPNSETFVHVAEDSGKGRTTNNGIVISEFVVEGLRGSTGDSRKGPLCTVAQAHFLATEINPSSERLRRLRPWILSGNWIGDSLDRAYDPVYSFLRDYLSEQGIIRVVPVTEVKSPESDNYPWIEDTELWRATDLWQTSNLEKRERIMGELAMPIFNSKAPSTIRVEELLWHCIIAPNWDSDLSSQIFRANSFWVGKKPLEAANEIADLLVSIGQI
;
A
#
# COMPACT_ATOMS: atom_id res chain seq x y z
N MET A 1 6.54 -18.17 -9.16
CA MET A 1 6.02 -16.90 -8.63
C MET A 1 4.62 -17.20 -8.09
N GLY A 2 4.42 -17.12 -6.77
CA GLY A 2 3.12 -17.41 -6.17
C GLY A 2 2.06 -16.41 -6.65
N ASP A 3 0.82 -16.87 -6.74
CA ASP A 3 -0.30 -16.00 -7.11
C ASP A 3 -0.82 -15.30 -5.85
N ILE A 4 -0.72 -13.98 -5.80
CA ILE A 4 -1.25 -13.18 -4.71
C ILE A 4 -2.75 -13.42 -4.47
N ALA A 5 -3.48 -13.80 -5.52
CA ALA A 5 -4.89 -14.08 -5.46
C ALA A 5 -5.24 -15.38 -4.69
N GLU A 6 -4.26 -16.25 -4.45
CA GLU A 6 -4.47 -17.48 -3.68
C GLU A 6 -4.17 -17.31 -2.18
N LEU A 7 -3.70 -16.14 -1.72
CA LEU A 7 -3.41 -15.90 -0.32
C LEU A 7 -4.68 -15.95 0.54
N ASP A 8 -4.58 -16.59 1.70
CA ASP A 8 -5.72 -16.81 2.61
C ASP A 8 -6.37 -15.53 3.12
N VAL A 9 -5.59 -14.43 3.23
CA VAL A 9 -6.12 -13.12 3.63
C VAL A 9 -7.21 -12.59 2.70
N PHE A 10 -7.26 -13.05 1.44
CA PHE A 10 -8.27 -12.67 0.46
C PHE A 10 -9.43 -13.68 0.35
N SER A 11 -9.41 -14.77 1.13
CA SER A 11 -10.39 -15.87 1.00
C SER A 11 -11.85 -15.40 1.02
N SER A 12 -12.18 -14.44 1.88
CA SER A 12 -13.55 -13.93 2.06
C SER A 12 -14.08 -13.08 0.91
N ILE A 13 -13.20 -12.50 0.08
CA ILE A 13 -13.56 -11.66 -1.08
C ILE A 13 -13.25 -12.34 -2.41
N ARG A 14 -12.55 -13.47 -2.40
CA ARG A 14 -12.04 -14.15 -3.60
C ARG A 14 -13.13 -14.40 -4.63
N GLU A 15 -14.15 -15.15 -4.27
CA GLU A 15 -15.22 -15.50 -5.23
C GLU A 15 -16.04 -14.28 -5.73
N PRO A 16 -16.51 -13.38 -4.86
CA PRO A 16 -17.18 -12.17 -5.32
C PRO A 16 -16.38 -11.34 -6.31
N PHE A 17 -15.09 -11.13 -6.03
CA PHE A 17 -14.22 -10.29 -6.86
C PHE A 17 -13.84 -10.99 -8.17
N ARG A 18 -13.60 -12.30 -8.16
CA ARG A 18 -13.41 -13.11 -9.38
C ARG A 18 -14.60 -13.06 -10.30
N ASN A 19 -15.80 -13.23 -9.75
CA ASN A 19 -17.01 -13.18 -10.53
C ASN A 19 -17.23 -11.81 -11.17
N PHE A 20 -17.00 -10.75 -10.44
CA PHE A 20 -17.04 -9.38 -10.97
C PHE A 20 -15.99 -9.16 -12.06
N ALA A 21 -14.74 -9.56 -11.86
CA ALA A 21 -13.67 -9.43 -12.84
C ALA A 21 -14.02 -10.16 -14.14
N ARG A 22 -14.51 -11.40 -14.04
CA ARG A 22 -14.98 -12.17 -15.21
C ARG A 22 -16.13 -11.48 -15.95
N GLU A 23 -17.09 -10.92 -15.22
CA GLU A 23 -18.21 -10.18 -15.84
C GLU A 23 -17.72 -8.93 -16.57
N VAL A 24 -16.84 -8.17 -15.95
CA VAL A 24 -16.22 -6.97 -16.53
C VAL A 24 -15.46 -7.31 -17.81
N CYS A 25 -14.60 -8.33 -17.78
CA CYS A 25 -13.81 -8.75 -18.94
C CYS A 25 -14.68 -9.26 -20.08
N ASN A 26 -15.75 -10.02 -19.79
CA ASN A 26 -16.61 -10.61 -20.80
C ASN A 26 -17.54 -9.59 -21.48
N ARG A 27 -18.09 -8.64 -20.70
CA ARG A 27 -19.10 -7.70 -21.20
C ARG A 27 -18.50 -6.45 -21.83
N LYS A 28 -17.21 -6.15 -21.58
CA LYS A 28 -16.50 -4.93 -22.02
C LYS A 28 -17.28 -3.64 -21.76
N LYS A 29 -18.07 -3.63 -20.68
CA LYS A 29 -18.84 -2.47 -20.28
C LYS A 29 -17.93 -1.42 -19.66
N LYS A 30 -18.31 -0.14 -19.84
CA LYS A 30 -17.63 0.97 -19.16
C LYS A 30 -17.82 0.86 -17.66
N ILE A 31 -16.70 0.94 -16.93
CA ILE A 31 -16.66 0.81 -15.47
C ILE A 31 -16.45 2.20 -14.87
N LEU A 32 -17.24 2.52 -13.86
CA LEU A 32 -17.07 3.72 -13.06
C LEU A 32 -16.26 3.41 -11.81
N LEU A 33 -15.10 4.01 -11.68
CA LEU A 33 -14.24 3.92 -10.50
C LEU A 33 -14.50 5.12 -9.62
N ILE A 34 -14.94 4.90 -8.37
CA ILE A 34 -15.38 5.97 -7.47
C ILE A 34 -14.63 5.85 -6.14
N SER A 35 -14.15 6.99 -5.66
CA SER A 35 -13.58 7.14 -4.32
C SER A 35 -13.64 8.58 -3.87
N GLN A 36 -13.41 8.84 -2.59
CA GLN A 36 -13.17 10.18 -2.08
C GLN A 36 -11.83 10.73 -2.60
N PRO A 37 -11.69 12.08 -2.73
CA PRO A 37 -10.48 12.73 -3.21
C PRO A 37 -9.41 12.84 -2.11
N ASN A 38 -8.97 11.68 -1.60
CA ASN A 38 -7.91 11.56 -0.60
C ASN A 38 -6.84 10.58 -1.06
N ILE A 39 -5.73 10.51 -0.33
CA ILE A 39 -4.60 9.63 -0.67
C ILE A 39 -5.02 8.16 -0.73
N ARG A 40 -5.82 7.67 0.23
CA ARG A 40 -6.30 6.29 0.26
C ARG A 40 -7.11 5.96 -1.01
N GLY A 41 -7.97 6.89 -1.43
CA GLY A 41 -8.75 6.76 -2.65
C GLY A 41 -7.89 6.66 -3.91
N ALA A 42 -6.89 7.52 -4.05
CA ALA A 42 -5.97 7.51 -5.18
C ALA A 42 -5.18 6.20 -5.25
N LEU A 43 -4.60 5.77 -4.11
CA LEU A 43 -3.85 4.51 -3.99
C LEU A 43 -4.73 3.27 -4.25
N THR A 44 -6.00 3.31 -3.87
CA THR A 44 -6.93 2.19 -4.08
C THR A 44 -7.36 2.10 -5.54
N LEU A 45 -7.63 3.21 -6.23
CA LEU A 45 -8.09 3.17 -7.61
C LEU A 45 -6.98 2.89 -8.62
N ALA A 46 -5.74 3.32 -8.36
CA ALA A 46 -4.62 3.19 -9.28
C ALA A 46 -4.34 1.75 -9.79
N PRO A 47 -4.29 0.69 -8.95
CA PRO A 47 -4.07 -0.67 -9.43
C PRO A 47 -5.21 -1.20 -10.31
N ILE A 48 -6.47 -0.85 -10.00
CA ILE A 48 -7.62 -1.26 -10.82
C ILE A 48 -7.56 -0.56 -12.18
N GLU A 49 -7.26 0.74 -12.20
CA GLU A 49 -7.09 1.53 -13.39
C GLU A 49 -5.97 0.99 -14.28
N ALA A 50 -4.82 0.64 -13.67
CA ALA A 50 -3.70 0.01 -14.37
C ALA A 50 -4.10 -1.30 -15.06
N ALA A 51 -4.82 -2.17 -14.37
CA ALA A 51 -5.30 -3.44 -14.93
C ALA A 51 -6.31 -3.24 -16.07
N LEU A 52 -7.23 -2.29 -15.93
CA LEU A 52 -8.22 -1.95 -16.95
C LEU A 52 -7.57 -1.37 -18.21
N LEU A 53 -6.59 -0.45 -18.05
CA LEU A 53 -5.82 0.12 -19.14
C LEU A 53 -5.08 -0.96 -19.93
N ASP A 54 -4.35 -1.83 -19.25
CA ASP A 54 -3.59 -2.90 -19.91
C ASP A 54 -4.49 -3.99 -20.53
N SER A 55 -5.74 -4.07 -20.11
CA SER A 55 -6.76 -4.94 -20.71
C SER A 55 -7.53 -4.26 -21.86
N GLY A 56 -7.29 -2.98 -22.15
CA GLY A 56 -8.07 -2.23 -23.13
C GLY A 56 -9.56 -2.09 -22.76
N LEU A 57 -9.89 -2.13 -21.47
CA LEU A 57 -11.25 -2.02 -20.99
C LEU A 57 -11.62 -0.57 -20.70
N PRO A 58 -12.78 -0.09 -21.16
CA PRO A 58 -13.19 1.29 -20.95
C PRO A 58 -13.58 1.55 -19.50
N TYR A 59 -13.06 2.62 -18.93
CA TYR A 59 -13.40 3.04 -17.57
C TYR A 59 -13.49 4.55 -17.46
N ARG A 60 -13.97 5.02 -16.31
CA ARG A 60 -13.98 6.42 -15.90
C ARG A 60 -13.71 6.54 -14.42
N ARG A 61 -12.67 7.28 -14.04
CA ARG A 61 -12.37 7.63 -12.65
C ARG A 61 -13.17 8.86 -12.22
N ARG A 62 -13.74 8.82 -11.02
CA ARG A 62 -14.38 9.95 -10.35
C ARG A 62 -14.01 9.97 -8.89
N PHE A 63 -13.43 11.06 -8.45
CA PHE A 63 -13.26 11.32 -7.01
C PHE A 63 -14.48 12.11 -6.52
N THR A 64 -15.38 11.45 -5.81
CA THR A 64 -16.65 11.98 -5.31
C THR A 64 -17.21 11.08 -4.22
N ASP A 65 -18.05 11.64 -3.34
CA ASP A 65 -18.78 10.91 -2.31
C ASP A 65 -20.10 10.30 -2.82
N GLN A 66 -20.48 10.60 -4.06
CA GLN A 66 -21.75 10.16 -4.62
C GLN A 66 -21.70 8.72 -5.10
N SER A 67 -22.59 7.89 -4.58
CA SER A 67 -22.79 6.51 -5.05
C SER A 67 -23.39 6.48 -6.47
N PRO A 68 -22.99 5.53 -7.31
CA PRO A 68 -23.52 5.39 -8.67
C PRO A 68 -24.94 4.82 -8.67
N ASN A 69 -25.77 5.27 -9.59
CA ASN A 69 -27.19 4.86 -9.65
C ASN A 69 -27.47 3.72 -10.64
N SER A 70 -26.71 3.52 -11.71
CA SER A 70 -27.07 2.53 -12.76
C SER A 70 -25.90 1.97 -13.58
N GLU A 71 -24.68 2.47 -13.44
CA GLU A 71 -23.52 2.01 -14.20
C GLU A 71 -22.83 0.83 -13.49
N THR A 72 -22.04 0.04 -14.22
CA THR A 72 -21.13 -0.92 -13.59
C THR A 72 -20.04 -0.15 -12.86
N PHE A 73 -19.78 -0.45 -11.57
CA PHE A 73 -18.90 0.37 -10.76
C PHE A 73 -18.01 -0.42 -9.79
N VAL A 74 -16.92 0.23 -9.41
CA VAL A 74 -16.14 -0.07 -8.21
C VAL A 74 -16.17 1.17 -7.33
N HIS A 75 -16.69 1.05 -6.12
CA HIS A 75 -16.79 2.14 -5.17
C HIS A 75 -15.95 1.85 -3.92
N VAL A 76 -15.03 2.73 -3.61
CA VAL A 76 -14.23 2.67 -2.37
C VAL A 76 -14.95 3.43 -1.28
N ALA A 77 -15.47 2.69 -0.30
CA ALA A 77 -16.18 3.26 0.85
C ALA A 77 -15.22 3.46 2.04
N GLU A 78 -15.44 4.53 2.80
CA GLU A 78 -14.68 4.81 4.03
C GLU A 78 -15.18 4.01 5.24
N ASP A 79 -16.47 3.67 5.25
CA ASP A 79 -17.05 2.89 6.32
C ASP A 79 -16.46 1.48 6.38
N SER A 80 -16.02 1.08 7.57
CA SER A 80 -15.55 -0.27 7.81
C SER A 80 -16.68 -1.28 7.65
N GLY A 81 -16.48 -2.29 6.80
CA GLY A 81 -17.45 -3.35 6.58
C GLY A 81 -16.93 -4.32 5.52
N LYS A 82 -17.45 -5.55 5.48
CA LYS A 82 -17.09 -6.47 4.40
C LYS A 82 -17.46 -5.87 3.05
N GLY A 83 -16.51 -5.88 2.12
CA GLY A 83 -16.75 -5.49 0.74
C GLY A 83 -18.04 -6.16 0.23
N ARG A 84 -18.93 -5.37 -0.36
CA ARG A 84 -20.25 -5.84 -0.80
C ARG A 84 -20.29 -5.91 -2.31
N THR A 85 -20.70 -7.05 -2.82
CA THR A 85 -21.11 -7.15 -4.22
C THR A 85 -22.57 -6.69 -4.32
N THR A 86 -22.84 -5.80 -5.25
CA THR A 86 -24.19 -5.35 -5.60
C THR A 86 -24.56 -5.89 -6.98
N ASN A 87 -25.81 -5.72 -7.42
CA ASN A 87 -26.25 -6.16 -8.74
C ASN A 87 -25.44 -5.59 -9.90
N ASN A 88 -24.81 -4.44 -9.72
CA ASN A 88 -24.09 -3.72 -10.77
C ASN A 88 -22.62 -3.40 -10.43
N GLY A 89 -22.11 -3.78 -9.25
CA GLY A 89 -20.74 -3.36 -8.89
C GLY A 89 -20.22 -3.96 -7.61
N ILE A 90 -19.04 -3.50 -7.24
CA ILE A 90 -18.35 -3.87 -6.01
C ILE A 90 -18.13 -2.62 -5.15
N VAL A 91 -18.38 -2.77 -3.86
CA VAL A 91 -17.98 -1.82 -2.82
C VAL A 91 -16.76 -2.40 -2.10
N ILE A 92 -15.65 -1.68 -2.17
CA ILE A 92 -14.41 -2.00 -1.46
C ILE A 92 -14.38 -1.19 -0.18
N SER A 93 -14.28 -1.87 0.96
CA SER A 93 -14.18 -1.23 2.28
C SER A 93 -13.25 -2.05 3.18
N GLU A 94 -12.57 -1.38 4.13
CA GLU A 94 -11.68 -2.05 5.07
C GLU A 94 -12.47 -2.95 6.03
N PHE A 95 -11.96 -4.14 6.31
CA PHE A 95 -12.51 -5.07 7.29
C PHE A 95 -11.42 -5.99 7.87
N VAL A 96 -11.72 -6.61 9.00
CA VAL A 96 -10.76 -7.45 9.73
C VAL A 96 -10.77 -8.89 9.19
N VAL A 97 -9.57 -9.42 8.94
CA VAL A 97 -9.33 -10.80 8.49
C VAL A 97 -8.27 -11.48 9.36
N GLU A 98 -8.14 -12.79 9.21
CA GLU A 98 -7.00 -13.53 9.76
C GLU A 98 -5.76 -13.25 8.89
N GLY A 99 -4.67 -12.76 9.51
CA GLY A 99 -3.41 -12.48 8.83
C GLY A 99 -2.39 -13.60 9.01
N LEU A 100 -2.03 -13.91 10.25
CA LEU A 100 -1.04 -14.94 10.57
C LEU A 100 -1.66 -16.02 11.44
N ARG A 101 -1.31 -17.27 11.12
CA ARG A 101 -1.61 -18.42 11.97
C ARG A 101 -0.33 -18.86 12.68
N GLY A 102 -0.35 -18.87 14.01
CA GLY A 102 0.72 -19.46 14.80
C GLY A 102 0.76 -21.00 14.68
N SER A 103 1.90 -21.59 15.01
CA SER A 103 2.07 -23.06 15.04
C SER A 103 1.11 -23.77 15.99
N THR A 104 0.58 -23.08 16.98
CA THR A 104 -0.40 -23.55 17.98
C THR A 104 -1.86 -23.39 17.54
N GLY A 105 -2.10 -22.92 16.30
CA GLY A 105 -3.44 -22.67 15.77
C GLY A 105 -4.03 -21.30 16.15
N ASP A 106 -3.29 -20.46 16.86
CA ASP A 106 -3.70 -19.08 17.15
C ASP A 106 -3.74 -18.27 15.87
N SER A 107 -4.88 -17.65 15.58
CA SER A 107 -5.00 -16.74 14.47
C SER A 107 -4.94 -15.29 14.95
N ARG A 108 -4.02 -14.52 14.38
CA ARG A 108 -3.94 -13.07 14.61
C ARG A 108 -4.70 -12.34 13.53
N LYS A 109 -5.56 -11.42 13.93
CA LYS A 109 -6.45 -10.66 13.02
C LYS A 109 -5.91 -9.26 12.82
N GLY A 110 -6.04 -8.76 11.59
CA GLY A 110 -5.68 -7.40 11.21
C GLY A 110 -6.57 -6.86 10.10
N PRO A 111 -6.48 -5.56 9.78
CA PRO A 111 -7.27 -4.95 8.73
C PRO A 111 -6.80 -5.38 7.34
N LEU A 112 -7.72 -5.87 6.51
CA LEU A 112 -7.51 -5.97 5.08
C LEU A 112 -7.90 -4.63 4.45
N CYS A 113 -6.90 -3.79 4.19
CA CYS A 113 -7.11 -2.44 3.70
C CYS A 113 -7.68 -2.41 2.28
N THR A 114 -8.26 -1.28 1.89
CA THR A 114 -8.87 -1.11 0.56
C THR A 114 -7.86 -1.23 -0.57
N VAL A 115 -6.62 -0.78 -0.37
CA VAL A 115 -5.54 -0.89 -1.37
C VAL A 115 -5.19 -2.34 -1.66
N ALA A 116 -5.07 -3.18 -0.64
CA ALA A 116 -4.80 -4.61 -0.81
C ALA A 116 -5.94 -5.32 -1.56
N GLN A 117 -7.20 -5.00 -1.21
CA GLN A 117 -8.38 -5.52 -1.93
C GLN A 117 -8.40 -5.08 -3.39
N ALA A 118 -8.03 -3.83 -3.68
CA ALA A 118 -7.94 -3.31 -5.05
C ALA A 118 -6.85 -4.00 -5.88
N HIS A 119 -5.71 -4.29 -5.29
CA HIS A 119 -4.66 -5.08 -5.94
C HIS A 119 -5.10 -6.49 -6.25
N PHE A 120 -5.84 -7.12 -5.33
CA PHE A 120 -6.46 -8.42 -5.60
C PHE A 120 -7.42 -8.36 -6.79
N LEU A 121 -8.37 -7.41 -6.79
CA LEU A 121 -9.31 -7.23 -7.90
C LEU A 121 -8.59 -6.95 -9.23
N ALA A 122 -7.58 -6.10 -9.21
CA ALA A 122 -6.77 -5.77 -10.38
C ALA A 122 -6.03 -7.00 -10.94
N THR A 123 -5.53 -7.88 -10.06
CA THR A 123 -4.90 -9.15 -10.45
C THR A 123 -5.92 -10.09 -11.11
N GLU A 124 -7.15 -10.16 -10.60
CA GLU A 124 -8.22 -10.97 -11.22
C GLU A 124 -8.69 -10.40 -12.58
N ILE A 125 -8.59 -9.08 -12.79
CA ILE A 125 -8.90 -8.44 -14.09
C ILE A 125 -7.76 -8.71 -15.09
N ASN A 126 -6.50 -8.51 -14.69
CA ASN A 126 -5.34 -8.70 -15.57
C ASN A 126 -4.09 -9.11 -14.79
N PRO A 127 -3.85 -10.41 -14.58
CA PRO A 127 -2.68 -10.89 -13.84
C PRO A 127 -1.35 -10.60 -14.55
N SER A 128 -1.36 -10.36 -15.87
CA SER A 128 -0.17 -10.06 -16.68
C SER A 128 0.07 -8.57 -16.89
N SER A 129 -0.71 -7.68 -16.29
CA SER A 129 -0.56 -6.23 -16.43
C SER A 129 0.83 -5.77 -15.97
N GLU A 130 1.55 -5.10 -16.87
CA GLU A 130 2.86 -4.52 -16.61
C GLU A 130 2.79 -3.34 -15.62
N ARG A 131 1.74 -2.50 -15.76
CA ARG A 131 1.50 -1.38 -14.85
C ARG A 131 1.19 -1.90 -13.44
N LEU A 132 0.33 -2.92 -13.34
CA LEU A 132 0.00 -3.54 -12.05
C LEU A 132 1.24 -4.16 -11.39
N ARG A 133 2.13 -4.78 -12.15
CA ARG A 133 3.39 -5.34 -11.64
C ARG A 133 4.26 -4.27 -10.99
N ARG A 134 4.36 -3.07 -11.58
CA ARG A 134 5.09 -1.93 -11.00
C ARG A 134 4.42 -1.38 -9.74
N LEU A 135 3.10 -1.50 -9.64
CA LEU A 135 2.32 -1.04 -8.48
C LEU A 135 2.29 -2.03 -7.31
N ARG A 136 2.71 -3.28 -7.50
CA ARG A 136 2.64 -4.31 -6.44
C ARG A 136 3.23 -3.90 -5.08
N PRO A 137 4.34 -3.17 -4.98
CA PRO A 137 4.85 -2.71 -3.68
C PRO A 137 3.87 -1.82 -2.91
N TRP A 138 3.00 -1.10 -3.61
CA TRP A 138 2.00 -0.21 -3.02
C TRP A 138 0.85 -0.94 -2.30
N ILE A 139 0.75 -2.26 -2.43
CA ILE A 139 -0.28 -3.04 -1.71
C ILE A 139 -0.22 -2.82 -0.19
N LEU A 140 0.96 -2.52 0.34
CA LEU A 140 1.22 -2.26 1.75
C LEU A 140 0.85 -0.85 2.19
N SER A 141 0.67 0.08 1.26
CA SER A 141 0.46 1.50 1.55
C SER A 141 -0.83 1.78 2.32
N GLY A 142 -1.88 0.97 2.11
CA GLY A 142 -3.15 1.16 2.80
C GLY A 142 -3.05 0.91 4.30
N ASN A 143 -2.37 -0.15 4.73
CA ASN A 143 -2.08 -0.42 6.14
C ASN A 143 -1.07 0.58 6.70
N TRP A 144 -0.11 1.02 5.88
CA TRP A 144 0.86 2.06 6.26
C TRP A 144 0.19 3.40 6.60
N ILE A 145 -0.78 3.84 5.80
CA ILE A 145 -1.53 5.08 6.02
C ILE A 145 -2.53 4.92 7.19
N GLY A 146 -3.02 3.70 7.41
CA GLY A 146 -3.89 3.37 8.51
C GLY A 146 -3.19 3.45 9.86
N ASP A 147 -3.97 3.55 10.92
CA ASP A 147 -3.48 3.63 12.31
C ASP A 147 -3.22 2.25 12.95
N SER A 148 -3.34 1.17 12.18
CA SER A 148 -3.08 -0.20 12.69
C SER A 148 -1.64 -0.37 13.20
N LEU A 149 -0.66 0.15 12.46
CA LEU A 149 0.76 0.13 12.86
C LEU A 149 1.08 1.06 14.04
N ASP A 150 0.21 2.00 14.37
CA ASP A 150 0.38 2.89 15.52
C ASP A 150 -0.24 2.35 16.80
N ARG A 151 -1.13 1.36 16.70
CA ARG A 151 -1.83 0.76 17.84
C ARG A 151 -1.27 -0.57 18.28
N ALA A 152 -0.91 -1.42 17.32
CA ALA A 152 -0.44 -2.77 17.56
C ALA A 152 0.28 -3.34 16.33
N TYR A 153 0.91 -4.47 16.51
CA TYR A 153 1.42 -5.28 15.40
C TYR A 153 0.28 -5.66 14.44
N ASP A 154 0.44 -5.31 13.16
CA ASP A 154 -0.52 -5.63 12.10
C ASP A 154 -0.14 -6.93 11.39
N PRO A 155 -0.85 -8.06 11.67
CA PRO A 155 -0.49 -9.36 11.09
C PRO A 155 -0.79 -9.47 9.59
N VAL A 156 -1.72 -8.67 9.05
CA VAL A 156 -2.02 -8.65 7.61
C VAL A 156 -0.92 -7.90 6.86
N TYR A 157 -0.50 -6.75 7.38
CA TYR A 157 0.62 -5.99 6.83
C TYR A 157 1.90 -6.83 6.81
N SER A 158 2.26 -7.43 7.94
CA SER A 158 3.47 -8.24 8.04
C SER A 158 3.43 -9.45 7.12
N PHE A 159 2.29 -10.16 7.06
CA PHE A 159 2.11 -11.28 6.15
C PHE A 159 2.30 -10.87 4.68
N LEU A 160 1.68 -9.77 4.25
CA LEU A 160 1.82 -9.29 2.88
C LEU A 160 3.25 -8.79 2.58
N ARG A 161 3.90 -8.09 3.53
CA ARG A 161 5.29 -7.65 3.40
C ARG A 161 6.23 -8.84 3.21
N ASP A 162 6.13 -9.83 4.07
CA ASP A 162 6.99 -11.01 4.04
C ASP A 162 6.77 -11.81 2.75
N TYR A 163 5.51 -12.02 2.33
CA TYR A 163 5.19 -12.62 1.05
C TYR A 163 5.81 -11.88 -0.14
N LEU A 164 5.65 -10.56 -0.21
CA LEU A 164 6.23 -9.76 -1.30
C LEU A 164 7.75 -9.81 -1.33
N SER A 165 8.38 -9.86 -0.15
CA SER A 165 9.83 -10.00 0.00
C SER A 165 10.31 -11.38 -0.48
N GLU A 166 9.62 -12.46 -0.09
CA GLU A 166 9.91 -13.83 -0.55
C GLU A 166 9.77 -13.99 -2.07
N GLN A 167 8.79 -13.29 -2.65
CA GLN A 167 8.61 -13.26 -4.12
C GLN A 167 9.62 -12.34 -4.85
N GLY A 168 10.49 -11.64 -4.14
CA GLY A 168 11.47 -10.70 -4.72
C GLY A 168 10.84 -9.45 -5.33
N ILE A 169 9.61 -9.13 -4.97
CA ILE A 169 8.88 -7.93 -5.44
C ILE A 169 9.38 -6.69 -4.70
N ILE A 170 9.71 -6.84 -3.42
CA ILE A 170 10.30 -5.82 -2.57
C ILE A 170 11.55 -6.35 -1.88
N ARG A 171 12.32 -5.43 -1.31
CA ARG A 171 13.34 -5.72 -0.30
C ARG A 171 13.00 -4.96 0.97
N VAL A 172 13.19 -5.61 2.10
CA VAL A 172 13.08 -5.00 3.42
C VAL A 172 14.50 -4.72 3.91
N VAL A 173 14.80 -3.46 4.17
CA VAL A 173 16.15 -2.99 4.47
C VAL A 173 16.11 -1.97 5.62
N PRO A 174 17.20 -1.77 6.38
CA PRO A 174 17.30 -0.66 7.31
C PRO A 174 17.36 0.68 6.56
N VAL A 175 16.97 1.77 7.23
CA VAL A 175 16.93 3.12 6.66
C VAL A 175 18.28 3.56 6.05
N THR A 176 19.38 3.09 6.62
CA THR A 176 20.75 3.33 6.12
C THR A 176 21.06 2.67 4.77
N GLU A 177 20.19 1.81 4.26
CA GLU A 177 20.29 1.23 2.91
C GLU A 177 19.30 1.86 1.92
N VAL A 178 18.47 2.78 2.36
CA VAL A 178 17.59 3.55 1.49
C VAL A 178 18.40 4.68 0.86
N LYS A 179 18.34 4.80 -0.47
CA LYS A 179 19.17 5.77 -1.21
C LYS A 179 18.79 7.22 -0.92
N SER A 180 17.50 7.51 -0.83
CA SER A 180 16.95 8.86 -0.59
C SER A 180 15.75 8.78 0.35
N PRO A 181 15.98 8.53 1.65
CA PRO A 181 14.90 8.55 2.63
C PRO A 181 14.38 9.98 2.80
N GLU A 182 13.09 10.12 3.06
CA GLU A 182 12.48 11.41 3.36
C GLU A 182 12.73 11.76 4.82
N SER A 183 13.55 12.77 5.07
CA SER A 183 14.00 13.12 6.42
C SER A 183 12.85 13.55 7.35
N ASP A 184 11.81 14.17 6.81
CA ASP A 184 10.63 14.58 7.57
C ASP A 184 9.86 13.40 8.20
N ASN A 185 10.10 12.16 7.74
CA ASN A 185 9.58 10.96 8.39
C ASN A 185 10.30 10.65 9.72
N TYR A 186 11.44 11.26 9.96
CA TYR A 186 12.31 11.01 11.11
C TYR A 186 12.54 12.28 11.95
N PRO A 187 11.50 12.95 12.47
CA PRO A 187 11.61 14.23 13.15
C PRO A 187 12.44 14.19 14.44
N TRP A 188 12.84 13.01 14.87
CA TRP A 188 13.73 12.80 16.03
C TRP A 188 15.20 12.61 15.65
N ILE A 189 15.53 12.55 14.35
CA ILE A 189 16.90 12.39 13.84
C ILE A 189 17.29 13.66 13.07
N GLU A 190 18.45 14.22 13.41
CA GLU A 190 19.03 15.28 12.60
C GLU A 190 19.47 14.74 11.25
N ASP A 191 19.23 15.47 10.15
CA ASP A 191 19.58 15.03 8.79
C ASP A 191 21.07 14.64 8.69
N THR A 192 21.94 15.40 9.36
CA THR A 192 23.39 15.13 9.39
C THR A 192 23.73 13.80 10.05
N GLU A 193 22.96 13.37 11.04
CA GLU A 193 23.16 12.08 11.72
C GLU A 193 22.70 10.92 10.84
N LEU A 194 21.59 11.06 10.14
CA LEU A 194 21.11 10.05 9.19
C LEU A 194 22.11 9.85 8.04
N TRP A 195 22.63 10.95 7.46
CA TRP A 195 23.67 10.90 6.44
C TRP A 195 24.95 10.24 6.94
N ARG A 196 25.42 10.61 8.12
CA ARG A 196 26.60 10.02 8.76
C ARG A 196 26.41 8.51 9.00
N ALA A 197 25.25 8.11 9.51
CA ALA A 197 24.90 6.72 9.73
C ALA A 197 24.94 5.91 8.43
N THR A 198 24.37 6.45 7.37
CA THR A 198 24.34 5.84 6.03
C THR A 198 25.77 5.64 5.46
N ASP A 199 26.63 6.65 5.59
CA ASP A 199 28.02 6.57 5.12
C ASP A 199 28.83 5.52 5.91
N LEU A 200 28.70 5.52 7.22
CA LEU A 200 29.37 4.55 8.08
C LEU A 200 28.87 3.12 7.89
N TRP A 201 27.58 2.95 7.53
CA TRP A 201 26.95 1.63 7.35
C TRP A 201 27.65 0.79 6.33
N GLN A 202 28.04 1.36 5.19
CA GLN A 202 28.64 0.66 4.06
C GLN A 202 29.94 -0.06 4.41
N THR A 203 30.73 0.50 5.35
CA THR A 203 32.05 -0.01 5.73
C THR A 203 32.04 -0.71 7.09
N SER A 204 30.90 -0.77 7.77
CA SER A 204 30.78 -1.29 9.12
C SER A 204 30.50 -2.81 9.16
N ASN A 205 31.11 -3.49 10.16
CA ASN A 205 30.74 -4.85 10.53
C ASN A 205 29.41 -4.89 11.29
N LEU A 206 28.87 -6.08 11.58
CA LEU A 206 27.59 -6.26 12.21
C LEU A 206 27.45 -5.52 13.54
N GLU A 207 28.44 -5.65 14.43
CA GLU A 207 28.43 -5.00 15.74
C GLU A 207 28.36 -3.47 15.64
N LYS A 208 29.11 -2.88 14.70
CA LYS A 208 29.06 -1.45 14.42
C LYS A 208 27.71 -1.02 13.84
N ARG A 209 27.12 -1.83 12.96
CA ARG A 209 25.79 -1.57 12.39
C ARG A 209 24.70 -1.57 13.47
N GLU A 210 24.73 -2.52 14.39
CA GLU A 210 23.84 -2.52 15.56
C GLU A 210 23.96 -1.25 16.38
N ARG A 211 25.19 -0.79 16.62
CA ARG A 211 25.45 0.47 17.35
C ARG A 211 24.90 1.68 16.58
N ILE A 212 25.17 1.79 15.29
CA ILE A 212 24.65 2.87 14.43
C ILE A 212 23.13 2.96 14.52
N MET A 213 22.43 1.81 14.38
CA MET A 213 20.96 1.79 14.47
C MET A 213 20.48 2.14 15.87
N GLY A 214 21.18 1.71 16.92
CA GLY A 214 20.89 2.10 18.29
C GLY A 214 21.01 3.62 18.51
N GLU A 215 22.06 4.24 17.96
CA GLU A 215 22.27 5.70 18.03
C GLU A 215 21.14 6.46 17.31
N LEU A 216 20.67 6.00 16.14
CA LEU A 216 19.53 6.59 15.44
C LEU A 216 18.19 6.41 16.18
N ALA A 217 18.05 5.35 16.96
CA ALA A 217 16.83 5.10 17.74
C ALA A 217 16.81 5.84 19.09
N MET A 218 17.97 6.15 19.68
CA MET A 218 18.05 6.75 21.02
C MET A 218 17.26 8.05 21.21
N PRO A 219 17.24 9.01 20.26
CA PRO A 219 16.51 10.26 20.44
C PRO A 219 14.99 10.09 20.58
N ILE A 220 14.45 8.94 20.17
CA ILE A 220 13.01 8.64 20.25
C ILE A 220 12.52 8.72 21.69
N PHE A 221 13.30 8.27 22.66
CA PHE A 221 12.92 8.26 24.08
C PHE A 221 12.68 9.65 24.65
N ASN A 222 13.18 10.70 23.99
CA ASN A 222 13.09 12.08 24.43
C ASN A 222 12.16 12.94 23.57
N SER A 223 11.47 12.33 22.59
CA SER A 223 10.67 13.05 21.60
C SER A 223 9.22 12.54 21.56
N LYS A 224 8.33 13.31 20.93
CA LYS A 224 6.99 12.83 20.53
C LYS A 224 7.15 11.91 19.31
N ALA A 225 7.66 10.73 19.55
CA ALA A 225 7.83 9.72 18.51
C ALA A 225 6.51 9.00 18.17
N PRO A 226 6.42 8.39 16.99
CA PRO A 226 5.37 7.42 16.66
C PRO A 226 5.41 6.22 17.61
N SER A 227 4.48 5.28 17.45
CA SER A 227 4.51 4.02 18.18
C SER A 227 5.83 3.27 17.96
N THR A 228 6.23 2.44 18.90
CA THR A 228 7.44 1.59 18.76
C THR A 228 7.41 0.76 17.48
N ILE A 229 6.24 0.25 17.11
CA ILE A 229 6.06 -0.54 15.88
C ILE A 229 6.29 0.32 14.64
N ARG A 230 5.75 1.53 14.60
CA ARG A 230 5.96 2.46 13.49
C ARG A 230 7.44 2.84 13.37
N VAL A 231 8.11 3.05 14.50
CA VAL A 231 9.56 3.31 14.53
C VAL A 231 10.36 2.13 13.99
N GLU A 232 9.99 0.91 14.37
CA GLU A 232 10.62 -0.30 13.85
C GLU A 232 10.48 -0.39 12.33
N GLU A 233 9.28 -0.17 11.80
CA GLU A 233 9.04 -0.16 10.35
C GLU A 233 9.81 0.98 9.64
N LEU A 234 9.96 2.14 10.27
CA LEU A 234 10.70 3.27 9.71
C LEU A 234 12.22 3.07 9.73
N LEU A 235 12.78 2.44 10.76
CA LEU A 235 14.23 2.32 10.92
C LEU A 235 14.78 1.00 10.37
N TRP A 236 14.10 -0.12 10.60
CA TRP A 236 14.61 -1.47 10.29
C TRP A 236 13.90 -2.17 9.14
N HIS A 237 12.67 -1.78 8.85
CA HIS A 237 11.83 -2.47 7.86
C HIS A 237 11.42 -1.55 6.70
N CYS A 238 12.32 -0.67 6.25
CA CYS A 238 12.08 0.17 5.08
C CYS A 238 11.83 -0.71 3.85
N ILE A 239 10.77 -0.42 3.12
CA ILE A 239 10.36 -1.19 1.95
C ILE A 239 10.83 -0.48 0.69
N ILE A 240 11.74 -1.11 -0.03
CA ILE A 240 12.23 -0.64 -1.33
C ILE A 240 11.81 -1.61 -2.44
N ALA A 241 11.54 -1.06 -3.61
CA ALA A 241 11.22 -1.84 -4.80
C ALA A 241 12.24 -1.59 -5.92
N PRO A 242 12.32 -2.47 -6.94
CA PRO A 242 13.16 -2.24 -8.10
C PRO A 242 12.87 -0.88 -8.75
N ASN A 243 13.92 -0.12 -9.04
CA ASN A 243 13.89 1.21 -9.63
C ASN A 243 13.30 2.34 -8.73
N TRP A 244 13.08 2.07 -7.45
CA TRP A 244 12.74 3.11 -6.49
C TRP A 244 14.01 3.72 -5.91
N ASP A 245 14.06 5.06 -5.86
CA ASP A 245 15.15 5.79 -5.20
C ASP A 245 14.91 6.01 -3.71
N SER A 246 13.67 5.84 -3.26
CA SER A 246 13.24 5.97 -1.87
C SER A 246 12.42 4.77 -1.43
N ASP A 247 12.17 4.66 -0.15
CA ASP A 247 11.31 3.63 0.42
C ASP A 247 9.82 4.01 0.36
N LEU A 248 8.94 3.05 0.68
CA LEU A 248 7.49 3.22 0.66
C LEU A 248 7.02 4.37 1.56
N SER A 249 7.61 4.51 2.75
CA SER A 249 7.24 5.57 3.70
C SER A 249 7.52 6.95 3.12
N SER A 250 8.67 7.13 2.49
CA SER A 250 9.07 8.37 1.82
C SER A 250 8.15 8.71 0.65
N GLN A 251 7.78 7.73 -0.15
CA GLN A 251 6.84 7.94 -1.25
C GLN A 251 5.44 8.31 -0.76
N ILE A 252 4.97 7.69 0.32
CA ILE A 252 3.68 8.05 0.94
C ILE A 252 3.74 9.47 1.53
N PHE A 253 4.85 9.85 2.14
CA PHE A 253 5.05 11.22 2.63
C PHE A 253 4.94 12.24 1.50
N ARG A 254 5.68 12.02 0.41
CA ARG A 254 5.59 12.86 -0.79
C ARG A 254 4.17 12.90 -1.37
N ALA A 255 3.51 11.74 -1.45
CA ALA A 255 2.11 11.69 -1.88
C ALA A 255 1.22 12.59 -1.02
N ASN A 256 1.35 12.53 0.30
CA ASN A 256 0.58 13.39 1.21
C ASN A 256 0.85 14.88 0.99
N SER A 257 2.07 15.28 0.61
CA SER A 257 2.42 16.67 0.36
C SER A 257 1.64 17.31 -0.80
N PHE A 258 1.10 16.50 -1.72
CA PHE A 258 0.28 17.00 -2.84
C PHE A 258 -1.02 17.67 -2.39
N TRP A 259 -1.52 17.32 -1.18
CA TRP A 259 -2.72 17.97 -0.61
C TRP A 259 -2.40 19.33 0.02
N VAL A 260 -1.12 19.69 0.19
CA VAL A 260 -0.74 21.00 0.69
C VAL A 260 -0.83 22.01 -0.44
N GLY A 261 -1.78 22.94 -0.34
CA GLY A 261 -1.97 24.02 -1.32
C GLY A 261 -2.70 23.67 -2.61
N LYS A 262 -3.10 22.40 -2.82
CA LYS A 262 -3.93 21.96 -3.95
C LYS A 262 -5.34 21.62 -3.51
N LYS A 263 -6.29 21.69 -4.46
CA LYS A 263 -7.64 21.17 -4.23
C LYS A 263 -7.58 19.64 -4.10
N PRO A 264 -8.34 19.01 -3.18
CA PRO A 264 -8.32 17.57 -2.98
C PRO A 264 -8.50 16.76 -4.27
N LEU A 265 -9.41 17.21 -5.14
CA LEU A 265 -9.66 16.55 -6.43
C LEU A 265 -8.43 16.59 -7.37
N GLU A 266 -7.71 17.69 -7.39
CA GLU A 266 -6.51 17.86 -8.23
C GLU A 266 -5.39 16.96 -7.72
N ALA A 267 -5.12 16.99 -6.41
CA ALA A 267 -4.11 16.14 -5.76
C ALA A 267 -4.39 14.64 -5.97
N ALA A 268 -5.64 14.20 -5.77
CA ALA A 268 -6.01 12.80 -5.95
C ALA A 268 -5.85 12.32 -7.40
N ASN A 269 -6.21 13.15 -8.38
CA ASN A 269 -6.00 12.84 -9.80
C ASN A 269 -4.51 12.73 -10.14
N GLU A 270 -3.72 13.69 -9.70
CA GLU A 270 -2.28 13.74 -9.99
C GLU A 270 -1.55 12.52 -9.42
N ILE A 271 -1.83 12.15 -8.16
CA ILE A 271 -1.27 10.95 -7.55
C ILE A 271 -1.68 9.68 -8.30
N ALA A 272 -2.96 9.52 -8.64
CA ALA A 272 -3.40 8.35 -9.38
C ALA A 272 -2.75 8.28 -10.78
N ASP A 273 -2.59 9.42 -11.46
CA ASP A 273 -1.94 9.49 -12.77
C ASP A 273 -0.44 9.15 -12.69
N LEU A 274 0.28 9.64 -11.67
CA LEU A 274 1.69 9.29 -11.43
C LEU A 274 1.85 7.78 -11.17
N LEU A 275 1.03 7.23 -10.30
CA LEU A 275 1.06 5.80 -9.99
C LEU A 275 0.83 4.95 -11.23
N VAL A 276 -0.22 5.24 -12.01
CA VAL A 276 -0.56 4.48 -13.23
C VAL A 276 0.51 4.63 -14.31
N SER A 277 1.10 5.81 -14.47
CA SER A 277 2.08 6.08 -15.53
C SER A 277 3.48 5.60 -15.17
N ILE A 278 3.97 5.95 -13.97
CA ILE A 278 5.36 5.74 -13.54
C ILE A 278 5.48 4.58 -12.54
N GLY A 279 4.50 4.41 -11.65
CA GLY A 279 4.50 3.41 -10.57
C GLY A 279 5.18 3.87 -9.28
N GLN A 280 5.55 5.15 -9.19
CA GLN A 280 6.18 5.78 -8.00
C GLN A 280 5.85 7.27 -7.94
N ILE A 281 6.20 7.92 -6.81
CA ILE A 281 5.94 9.33 -6.51
C ILE A 281 7.22 10.02 -6.08
#